data_74f7e43a8d0ac8120971e576a982f973
#
_entry.id   74f7e43a8d0ac8120971e576a982f973
#
_cell.length_a   1.000
_cell.length_b   1.000
_cell.length_c   1.000
_cell.angle_alpha   90.00
_cell.angle_beta   90.00
_cell.angle_gamma   90.00
#
_symmetry.space_group_name_H-M   'P 1'
#
loop_
_entity.id
_entity.type
_entity.pdbx_description
1 polymer ?
#
loop_
_entity_poly.entity_id
_entity_poly.type
_entity_poly.pdbx_seq_one_letter_code
_entity_poly.pdbx_strand_id
1 'polypeptide(L)'
;MTLPKATLFPQALLPLYIFEPRYRQMLSDALHNSRVFAVAMRRPGSSRETPLPVAGVGLIRVSVRHKDGTSHLILQGLARVELQEAVRYKPYRVQRICPLPTPPCDSVAADALLAKVRELVRERVALGLPFSFPGEQPPVPPAKEVIGYLDSISNPEQAADLVSCAVLTGASERQAILEAVDVETRLRRLIQFLLRDIRTHRKGTE
;
A
#
# COMPACT_ATOMS: atom_id res chain seq x y z
N MET A 1 -11.24 -7.15 -3.83
CA MET A 1 -10.88 -6.61 -5.16
C MET A 1 -9.47 -7.09 -5.51
N THR A 2 -9.22 -7.55 -6.75
CA THR A 2 -7.88 -8.02 -7.16
C THR A 2 -7.36 -7.10 -8.25
N LEU A 3 -6.21 -6.46 -8.02
CA LEU A 3 -5.62 -5.46 -8.92
C LEU A 3 -4.20 -5.86 -9.36
N PRO A 4 -3.76 -5.52 -10.57
CA PRO A 4 -2.48 -6.01 -11.10
C PRO A 4 -1.25 -5.46 -10.37
N LYS A 5 -1.30 -4.22 -9.87
CA LYS A 5 -0.12 -3.52 -9.30
C LYS A 5 -0.44 -2.71 -8.04
N ALA A 6 -1.59 -2.92 -7.41
CA ALA A 6 -2.00 -2.15 -6.24
C ALA A 6 -1.82 -2.94 -4.95
N THR A 7 -1.27 -2.29 -3.95
CA THR A 7 -1.18 -2.72 -2.55
C THR A 7 -1.83 -1.67 -1.68
N LEU A 8 -2.51 -2.09 -0.63
CA LEU A 8 -3.12 -1.20 0.36
C LEU A 8 -2.45 -1.43 1.71
N PHE A 9 -1.63 -0.48 2.12
CA PHE A 9 -1.01 -0.48 3.45
C PHE A 9 -1.96 0.05 4.51
N PRO A 10 -1.86 -0.40 5.78
CA PRO A 10 -2.51 0.27 6.90
C PRO A 10 -2.21 1.77 6.90
N GLN A 11 -3.20 2.59 7.27
CA GLN A 11 -3.19 4.06 7.29
C GLN A 11 -3.06 4.75 5.91
N ALA A 12 -2.59 4.06 4.87
CA ALA A 12 -2.46 4.64 3.54
C ALA A 12 -3.82 4.90 2.88
N LEU A 13 -3.89 5.93 2.05
CA LEU A 13 -5.04 6.25 1.23
C LEU A 13 -4.82 5.70 -0.19
N LEU A 14 -5.81 5.00 -0.71
CA LEU A 14 -5.81 4.47 -2.07
C LEU A 14 -7.01 5.05 -2.83
N PRO A 15 -6.79 6.01 -3.74
CA PRO A 15 -7.82 6.44 -4.66
C PRO A 15 -8.08 5.35 -5.70
N LEU A 16 -9.35 5.07 -5.97
CA LEU A 16 -9.78 4.05 -6.92
C LEU A 16 -10.87 4.59 -7.82
N TYR A 17 -10.81 4.23 -9.10
CA TYR A 17 -11.88 4.41 -10.06
C TYR A 17 -12.55 3.08 -10.36
N ILE A 18 -13.84 2.98 -10.06
CA ILE A 18 -14.63 1.76 -10.15
C ILE A 18 -15.54 1.83 -11.38
N PHE A 19 -15.15 1.09 -12.43
CA PHE A 19 -15.88 1.05 -13.70
C PHE A 19 -16.37 -0.36 -14.07
N GLU A 20 -15.65 -1.41 -13.65
CA GLU A 20 -16.01 -2.79 -13.95
C GLU A 20 -17.35 -3.18 -13.29
N PRO A 21 -18.31 -3.79 -14.00
CA PRO A 21 -19.64 -4.13 -13.46
C PRO A 21 -19.57 -4.93 -12.15
N ARG A 22 -18.67 -5.90 -12.06
CA ARG A 22 -18.48 -6.72 -10.84
C ARG A 22 -18.01 -5.90 -9.64
N TYR A 23 -17.14 -4.92 -9.86
CA TYR A 23 -16.64 -4.04 -8.76
C TYR A 23 -17.62 -2.93 -8.45
N ARG A 24 -18.47 -2.53 -9.41
CA ARG A 24 -19.60 -1.62 -9.13
C ARG A 24 -20.62 -2.31 -8.20
N GLN A 25 -20.91 -3.60 -8.44
CA GLN A 25 -21.75 -4.39 -7.55
C GLN A 25 -21.11 -4.56 -6.17
N MET A 26 -19.82 -4.93 -6.12
CA MET A 26 -19.06 -5.02 -4.86
C MET A 26 -19.10 -3.72 -4.05
N LEU A 27 -18.90 -2.56 -4.71
CA LEU A 27 -18.97 -1.26 -4.07
C LEU A 27 -20.35 -0.98 -3.51
N SER A 28 -21.41 -1.26 -4.28
CA SER A 28 -22.79 -1.11 -3.82
C SER A 28 -23.05 -1.95 -2.56
N ASP A 29 -22.67 -3.23 -2.60
CA ASP A 29 -22.84 -4.13 -1.44
C ASP A 29 -22.02 -3.65 -0.23
N ALA A 30 -20.78 -3.20 -0.44
CA ALA A 30 -19.95 -2.67 0.64
C ALA A 30 -20.54 -1.40 1.27
N LEU A 31 -21.07 -0.47 0.47
CA LEU A 31 -21.68 0.77 0.96
C LEU A 31 -22.94 0.53 1.78
N HIS A 32 -23.71 -0.52 1.47
CA HIS A 32 -24.90 -0.90 2.25
C HIS A 32 -24.57 -1.70 3.51
N ASN A 33 -23.33 -2.18 3.65
CA ASN A 33 -22.90 -2.98 4.80
C ASN A 33 -21.83 -2.24 5.64
N SER A 34 -20.66 -2.84 5.76
CA SER A 34 -19.57 -2.37 6.63
C SER A 34 -18.72 -1.24 6.05
N ARG A 35 -18.91 -0.87 4.78
CA ARG A 35 -18.05 0.06 4.03
C ARG A 35 -16.59 -0.41 3.93
N VAL A 36 -16.36 -1.72 4.01
CA VAL A 36 -15.03 -2.33 4.05
C VAL A 36 -14.89 -3.35 2.93
N PHE A 37 -13.74 -3.36 2.27
CA PHE A 37 -13.33 -4.45 1.38
C PHE A 37 -11.81 -4.58 1.32
N ALA A 38 -11.32 -5.77 0.88
CA ALA A 38 -9.90 -6.02 0.72
C ALA A 38 -9.41 -5.69 -0.70
N VAL A 39 -8.18 -5.16 -0.78
CA VAL A 39 -7.42 -5.00 -2.02
C VAL A 39 -6.24 -5.95 -1.97
N ALA A 40 -6.18 -6.86 -2.95
CA ALA A 40 -5.11 -7.82 -3.12
C ALA A 40 -4.38 -7.59 -4.44
N MET A 41 -3.07 -7.74 -4.44
CA MET A 41 -2.31 -7.74 -5.68
C MET A 41 -2.53 -9.06 -6.43
N ARG A 42 -2.74 -8.96 -7.75
CA ARG A 42 -2.83 -10.14 -8.62
C ARG A 42 -1.47 -10.83 -8.70
N ARG A 43 -1.47 -12.16 -8.61
CA ARG A 43 -0.27 -12.97 -8.79
C ARG A 43 0.32 -12.75 -10.19
N PRO A 44 1.58 -12.33 -10.32
CA PRO A 44 2.25 -12.17 -11.61
C PRO A 44 2.20 -13.48 -12.43
N GLY A 45 2.02 -13.36 -13.74
CA GLY A 45 1.97 -14.53 -14.64
C GLY A 45 0.70 -15.38 -14.56
N SER A 46 -0.25 -15.08 -13.67
CA SER A 46 -1.50 -15.82 -13.60
C SER A 46 -2.45 -15.40 -14.73
N SER A 47 -2.93 -16.37 -15.50
CA SER A 47 -4.01 -16.18 -16.50
C SER A 47 -5.36 -15.94 -15.85
N ARG A 48 -5.55 -16.40 -14.61
CA ARG A 48 -6.71 -16.12 -13.76
C ARG A 48 -6.36 -14.96 -12.83
N GLU A 49 -7.36 -14.21 -12.39
CA GLU A 49 -7.17 -13.14 -11.40
C GLU A 49 -6.94 -13.72 -10.00
N THR A 50 -5.89 -14.53 -9.87
CA THR A 50 -5.51 -15.13 -8.58
C THR A 50 -4.82 -14.06 -7.73
N PRO A 51 -5.36 -13.75 -6.54
CA PRO A 51 -4.68 -12.81 -5.64
C PRO A 51 -3.43 -13.44 -5.02
N LEU A 52 -2.49 -12.60 -4.60
CA LEU A 52 -1.47 -12.98 -3.64
C LEU A 52 -2.10 -13.19 -2.26
N PRO A 53 -1.49 -14.02 -1.39
CA PRO A 53 -2.12 -14.44 -0.14
C PRO A 53 -2.30 -13.31 0.87
N VAL A 54 -1.42 -12.31 0.88
CA VAL A 54 -1.52 -11.16 1.79
C VAL A 54 -2.11 -9.96 1.07
N ALA A 55 -3.11 -9.35 1.70
CA ALA A 55 -3.87 -8.21 1.20
C ALA A 55 -4.04 -7.13 2.26
N GLY A 56 -4.40 -5.92 1.84
CA GLY A 56 -4.86 -4.87 2.75
C GLY A 56 -6.39 -4.80 2.78
N VAL A 57 -6.97 -4.68 3.97
CA VAL A 57 -8.38 -4.33 4.15
C VAL A 57 -8.50 -2.83 4.33
N GLY A 58 -9.48 -2.22 3.68
CA GLY A 58 -9.69 -0.78 3.76
C GLY A 58 -11.14 -0.37 3.98
N LEU A 59 -11.30 0.81 4.58
CA LEU A 59 -12.56 1.50 4.80
C LEU A 59 -12.79 2.54 3.70
N ILE A 60 -13.98 2.55 3.11
CA ILE A 60 -14.41 3.57 2.15
C ILE A 60 -14.64 4.88 2.90
N ARG A 61 -13.73 5.85 2.74
CA ARG A 61 -13.87 7.19 3.34
C ARG A 61 -14.79 8.08 2.53
N VAL A 62 -14.58 8.08 1.22
CA VAL A 62 -15.34 8.88 0.26
C VAL A 62 -15.74 7.99 -0.91
N SER A 63 -16.95 8.16 -1.42
CA SER A 63 -17.39 7.54 -2.67
C SER A 63 -18.28 8.53 -3.42
N VAL A 64 -17.91 8.86 -4.65
CA VAL A 64 -18.65 9.74 -5.54
C VAL A 64 -19.09 8.94 -6.76
N ARG A 65 -20.39 8.75 -6.92
CA ARG A 65 -21.01 8.04 -8.05
C ARG A 65 -21.26 9.00 -9.21
N HIS A 66 -20.91 8.61 -10.41
CA HIS A 66 -21.18 9.32 -11.64
C HIS A 66 -22.48 8.87 -12.31
N LYS A 67 -22.98 9.67 -13.26
CA LYS A 67 -24.24 9.40 -13.99
C LYS A 67 -24.19 8.12 -14.84
N ASP A 68 -23.01 7.73 -15.33
CA ASP A 68 -22.76 6.50 -16.08
C ASP A 68 -22.66 5.24 -15.16
N GLY A 69 -22.79 5.45 -13.85
CA GLY A 69 -22.76 4.40 -12.83
C GLY A 69 -21.34 3.98 -12.41
N THR A 70 -20.29 4.64 -12.91
CA THR A 70 -18.92 4.51 -12.37
C THR A 70 -18.79 5.27 -11.06
N SER A 71 -17.68 5.09 -10.34
CA SER A 71 -17.47 5.80 -9.07
C SER A 71 -15.99 6.07 -8.85
N HIS A 72 -15.68 7.25 -8.31
CA HIS A 72 -14.41 7.51 -7.64
C HIS A 72 -14.56 7.26 -6.14
N LEU A 73 -13.58 6.64 -5.53
CA LEU A 73 -13.56 6.46 -4.09
C LEU A 73 -12.15 6.62 -3.50
N ILE A 74 -12.10 6.93 -2.21
CA ILE A 74 -10.89 6.89 -1.40
C ILE A 74 -11.05 5.77 -0.38
N LEU A 75 -10.17 4.78 -0.46
CA LEU A 75 -10.10 3.67 0.47
C LEU A 75 -8.93 3.90 1.43
N GLN A 76 -9.21 3.92 2.74
CA GLN A 76 -8.16 3.98 3.77
C GLN A 76 -7.83 2.59 4.27
N GLY A 77 -6.57 2.20 4.23
CA GLY A 77 -6.11 0.94 4.79
C GLY A 77 -6.30 0.87 6.30
N LEU A 78 -6.81 -0.27 6.75
CA LEU A 78 -7.05 -0.55 8.17
C LEU A 78 -6.06 -1.57 8.72
N ALA A 79 -5.89 -2.69 8.00
CA ALA A 79 -5.13 -3.84 8.49
C ALA A 79 -4.58 -4.68 7.34
N ARG A 80 -3.56 -5.47 7.64
CA ARG A 80 -3.10 -6.61 6.85
C ARG A 80 -3.96 -7.82 7.13
N VAL A 81 -4.24 -8.60 6.09
CA VAL A 81 -4.99 -9.86 6.21
C VAL A 81 -4.37 -10.92 5.32
N GLU A 82 -4.45 -12.16 5.77
CA GLU A 82 -4.24 -13.32 4.93
C GLU A 82 -5.56 -13.72 4.27
N LEU A 83 -5.52 -13.91 2.96
CA LEU A 83 -6.65 -14.41 2.19
C LEU A 83 -6.68 -15.93 2.29
N GLN A 84 -7.80 -16.46 2.77
CA GLN A 84 -8.04 -17.90 2.90
C GLN A 84 -8.89 -18.42 1.72
N GLU A 85 -9.71 -19.42 1.96
CA GLU A 85 -10.56 -20.02 0.95
C GLU A 85 -11.57 -19.03 0.35
N ALA A 86 -11.84 -19.19 -0.94
CA ALA A 86 -12.88 -18.43 -1.61
C ALA A 86 -14.25 -19.02 -1.31
N VAL A 87 -15.13 -18.19 -0.74
CA VAL A 87 -16.51 -18.53 -0.45
C VAL A 87 -17.38 -18.39 -1.69
N ARG A 88 -17.06 -17.40 -2.54
CA ARG A 88 -17.83 -17.10 -3.76
C ARG A 88 -16.92 -16.42 -4.78
N TYR A 89 -17.15 -16.75 -6.06
CA TYR A 89 -16.38 -16.18 -7.17
C TYR A 89 -17.14 -15.15 -8.01
N LYS A 90 -18.48 -15.22 -8.06
CA LYS A 90 -19.31 -14.34 -8.88
C LYS A 90 -20.39 -13.66 -8.04
N PRO A 91 -20.81 -12.44 -8.36
CA PRO A 91 -20.31 -11.56 -9.44
C PRO A 91 -18.89 -11.04 -9.18
N TYR A 92 -18.42 -11.03 -7.96
CA TYR A 92 -17.06 -10.70 -7.52
C TYR A 92 -16.60 -11.72 -6.48
N ARG A 93 -15.28 -11.83 -6.31
CA ARG A 93 -14.68 -12.78 -5.37
C ARG A 93 -14.92 -12.35 -3.91
N VAL A 94 -15.41 -13.29 -3.11
CA VAL A 94 -15.53 -13.19 -1.65
C VAL A 94 -14.69 -14.28 -1.04
N GLN A 95 -13.82 -13.92 -0.10
CA GLN A 95 -12.91 -14.85 0.59
C GLN A 95 -13.02 -14.67 2.11
N ARG A 96 -12.75 -15.74 2.83
CA ARG A 96 -12.44 -15.64 4.26
C ARG A 96 -11.10 -14.94 4.43
N ILE A 97 -10.96 -14.18 5.48
CA ILE A 97 -9.73 -13.46 5.82
C ILE A 97 -9.33 -13.74 7.25
N CYS A 98 -8.03 -13.80 7.49
CA CYS A 98 -7.45 -13.85 8.83
C CYS A 98 -6.63 -12.57 9.04
N PRO A 99 -6.91 -11.77 10.08
CA PRO A 99 -6.06 -10.63 10.41
C PRO A 99 -4.61 -11.06 10.69
N LEU A 100 -3.65 -10.25 10.24
CA LEU A 100 -2.23 -10.42 10.51
C LEU A 100 -1.77 -9.30 11.45
N PRO A 101 -1.92 -9.47 12.76
CA PRO A 101 -1.46 -8.47 13.72
C PRO A 101 0.06 -8.39 13.71
N THR A 102 0.58 -7.17 13.86
CA THR A 102 2.03 -6.97 13.98
C THR A 102 2.49 -7.47 15.36
N PRO A 103 3.46 -8.37 15.44
CA PRO A 103 4.00 -8.82 16.71
C PRO A 103 4.75 -7.68 17.43
N PRO A 104 4.86 -7.72 18.76
CA PRO A 104 5.71 -6.79 19.50
C PRO A 104 7.15 -6.84 18.96
N CYS A 105 7.79 -5.68 18.88
CA CYS A 105 9.17 -5.56 18.41
C CYS A 105 10.05 -4.91 19.49
N ASP A 106 11.37 -5.11 19.39
CA ASP A 106 12.34 -4.33 20.15
C ASP A 106 12.30 -2.87 19.68
N SER A 107 11.88 -1.97 20.58
CA SER A 107 11.73 -0.56 20.27
C SER A 107 13.07 0.08 19.87
N VAL A 108 14.18 -0.28 20.52
CA VAL A 108 15.51 0.29 20.25
C VAL A 108 16.00 -0.09 18.86
N ALA A 109 15.84 -1.36 18.48
CA ALA A 109 16.21 -1.83 17.14
C ALA A 109 15.31 -1.20 16.06
N ALA A 110 14.01 -1.13 16.30
CA ALA A 110 13.06 -0.52 15.38
C ALA A 110 13.33 0.99 15.20
N ASP A 111 13.62 1.71 16.27
CA ASP A 111 13.94 3.15 16.22
C ASP A 111 15.24 3.43 15.46
N ALA A 112 16.28 2.61 15.69
CA ALA A 112 17.54 2.71 14.94
C ALA A 112 17.34 2.46 13.43
N LEU A 113 16.55 1.44 13.08
CA LEU A 113 16.20 1.15 11.68
C LEU A 113 15.36 2.28 11.06
N LEU A 114 14.40 2.84 11.81
CA LEU A 114 13.60 3.97 11.36
C LEU A 114 14.45 5.21 11.12
N ALA A 115 15.42 5.51 12.01
CA ALA A 115 16.36 6.60 11.81
C ALA A 115 17.14 6.43 10.49
N LYS A 116 17.59 5.20 10.17
CA LYS A 116 18.25 4.91 8.89
C LYS A 116 17.32 5.07 7.69
N VAL A 117 16.07 4.66 7.79
CA VAL A 117 15.07 4.89 6.72
C VAL A 117 14.91 6.38 6.45
N ARG A 118 14.78 7.22 7.51
CA ARG A 118 14.65 8.67 7.36
C ARG A 118 15.87 9.30 6.69
N GLU A 119 17.07 8.87 7.05
CA GLU A 119 18.30 9.29 6.38
C GLU A 119 18.27 9.01 4.89
N LEU A 120 17.93 7.76 4.51
CA LEU A 120 17.88 7.35 3.10
C LEU A 120 16.77 8.04 2.31
N VAL A 121 15.63 8.33 2.92
CA VAL A 121 14.56 9.11 2.28
C VAL A 121 15.04 10.53 1.98
N ARG A 122 15.76 11.19 2.91
CA ARG A 122 16.34 12.53 2.67
C ARG A 122 17.39 12.49 1.55
N GLU A 123 18.25 11.48 1.56
CA GLU A 123 19.25 11.27 0.49
C GLU A 123 18.56 11.07 -0.87
N ARG A 124 17.52 10.24 -0.94
CA ARG A 124 16.72 10.00 -2.14
C ARG A 124 16.10 11.29 -2.69
N VAL A 125 15.57 12.13 -1.80
CA VAL A 125 14.99 13.43 -2.15
C VAL A 125 16.07 14.40 -2.64
N ALA A 126 17.24 14.43 -2.01
CA ALA A 126 18.35 15.26 -2.47
C ALA A 126 18.85 14.89 -3.87
N LEU A 127 18.70 13.63 -4.28
CA LEU A 127 18.97 13.13 -5.63
C LEU A 127 17.83 13.42 -6.63
N GLY A 128 16.75 14.07 -6.22
CA GLY A 128 15.61 14.39 -7.10
C GLY A 128 14.73 13.19 -7.47
N LEU A 129 14.85 12.07 -6.77
CA LEU A 129 14.02 10.90 -7.03
C LEU A 129 12.56 11.14 -6.64
N PRO A 130 11.58 10.83 -7.51
CA PRO A 130 10.19 11.18 -7.30
C PRO A 130 9.53 10.33 -6.20
N PHE A 131 8.54 10.89 -5.53
CA PHE A 131 7.60 10.14 -4.71
C PHE A 131 6.59 9.39 -5.60
N SER A 132 6.15 8.22 -5.16
CA SER A 132 5.15 7.41 -5.85
C SER A 132 3.85 7.42 -5.03
N PHE A 133 2.89 8.23 -5.44
CA PHE A 133 1.56 8.18 -4.83
C PHE A 133 0.62 7.35 -5.70
N PRO A 134 -0.22 6.49 -5.13
CA PRO A 134 -1.20 5.74 -5.89
C PRO A 134 -2.32 6.65 -6.39
N GLY A 135 -2.68 6.56 -7.68
CA GLY A 135 -3.78 7.30 -8.32
C GLY A 135 -3.34 8.26 -9.40
N GLU A 136 -4.32 8.88 -10.09
CA GLU A 136 -4.09 10.03 -10.97
C GLU A 136 -3.69 11.23 -10.12
N GLN A 137 -2.58 11.86 -10.48
CA GLN A 137 -1.81 12.74 -9.61
C GLN A 137 -2.56 14.03 -9.23
N PRO A 138 -2.86 14.24 -7.93
CA PRO A 138 -2.88 15.62 -7.44
C PRO A 138 -1.46 16.21 -7.54
N PRO A 139 -1.30 17.53 -7.51
CA PRO A 139 0.03 18.12 -7.46
C PRO A 139 0.81 17.48 -6.31
N VAL A 140 1.98 16.88 -6.65
CA VAL A 140 2.84 16.24 -5.65
C VAL A 140 3.22 17.31 -4.61
N PRO A 141 2.98 17.09 -3.32
CA PRO A 141 3.36 18.06 -2.30
C PRO A 141 4.87 18.37 -2.39
N PRO A 142 5.30 19.59 -2.04
CA PRO A 142 6.72 19.89 -1.97
C PRO A 142 7.47 18.86 -1.14
N ALA A 143 8.62 18.41 -1.62
CA ALA A 143 9.41 17.37 -0.96
C ALA A 143 9.67 17.65 0.53
N LYS A 144 9.82 18.94 0.90
CA LYS A 144 9.97 19.37 2.29
C LYS A 144 8.77 19.03 3.16
N GLU A 145 7.55 19.17 2.63
CA GLU A 145 6.31 18.84 3.35
C GLU A 145 6.17 17.33 3.55
N VAL A 146 6.50 16.54 2.51
CA VAL A 146 6.49 15.07 2.61
C VAL A 146 7.50 14.59 3.64
N ILE A 147 8.73 15.11 3.62
CA ILE A 147 9.76 14.78 4.62
C ILE A 147 9.30 15.19 6.02
N GLY A 148 8.78 16.42 6.19
CA GLY A 148 8.28 16.89 7.48
C GLY A 148 7.17 16.02 8.04
N TYR A 149 6.25 15.57 7.18
CA TYR A 149 5.21 14.63 7.58
C TYR A 149 5.80 13.27 7.99
N LEU A 150 6.68 12.68 7.18
CA LEU A 150 7.31 11.39 7.49
C LEU A 150 8.16 11.44 8.77
N ASP A 151 8.82 12.56 9.02
CA ASP A 151 9.60 12.78 10.25
C ASP A 151 8.71 12.92 11.50
N SER A 152 7.47 13.39 11.35
CA SER A 152 6.50 13.51 12.44
C SER A 152 5.92 12.18 12.90
N ILE A 153 6.03 11.12 12.09
CA ILE A 153 5.50 9.79 12.43
C ILE A 153 6.47 9.10 13.40
N SER A 154 6.13 9.06 14.68
CA SER A 154 6.94 8.43 15.71
C SER A 154 6.83 6.90 15.76
N ASN A 155 5.69 6.34 15.37
CA ASN A 155 5.46 4.89 15.39
C ASN A 155 6.19 4.20 14.23
N PRO A 156 7.16 3.28 14.50
CA PRO A 156 7.95 2.62 13.46
C PRO A 156 7.12 1.77 12.48
N GLU A 157 6.05 1.16 12.95
CA GLU A 157 5.13 0.39 12.10
C GLU A 157 4.45 1.29 11.08
N GLN A 158 3.84 2.37 11.55
CA GLN A 158 3.16 3.34 10.69
C GLN A 158 4.14 4.00 9.71
N ALA A 159 5.33 4.34 10.18
CA ALA A 159 6.37 4.93 9.33
C ALA A 159 6.82 3.97 8.22
N ALA A 160 7.05 2.68 8.55
CA ALA A 160 7.42 1.67 7.56
C ALA A 160 6.39 1.57 6.44
N ASP A 161 5.11 1.57 6.78
CA ASP A 161 4.01 1.43 5.82
C ASP A 161 3.83 2.68 4.94
N LEU A 162 3.80 3.87 5.55
CA LEU A 162 3.58 5.12 4.81
C LEU A 162 4.77 5.50 3.95
N VAL A 163 6.01 5.30 4.45
CA VAL A 163 7.22 5.50 3.64
C VAL A 163 7.21 4.54 2.46
N SER A 164 6.92 3.25 2.67
CA SER A 164 6.85 2.28 1.58
C SER A 164 5.83 2.66 0.51
N CYS A 165 4.68 3.17 0.93
CA CYS A 165 3.65 3.65 0.01
C CYS A 165 4.13 4.85 -0.82
N ALA A 166 4.86 5.79 -0.21
CA ALA A 166 5.29 7.03 -0.84
C ALA A 166 6.54 6.90 -1.72
N VAL A 167 7.47 5.98 -1.39
CA VAL A 167 8.78 5.93 -2.06
C VAL A 167 8.97 4.73 -2.99
N LEU A 168 8.30 3.60 -2.74
CA LEU A 168 8.47 2.41 -3.56
C LEU A 168 7.61 2.49 -4.83
N THR A 169 8.24 2.46 -5.99
CA THR A 169 7.56 2.45 -7.29
C THR A 169 7.19 1.04 -7.75
N GLY A 170 7.97 0.03 -7.33
CA GLY A 170 7.79 -1.36 -7.70
C GLY A 170 6.64 -2.02 -6.95
N ALA A 171 5.64 -2.56 -7.69
CA ALA A 171 4.52 -3.26 -7.08
C ALA A 171 4.95 -4.50 -6.26
N SER A 172 5.96 -5.25 -6.77
CA SER A 172 6.52 -6.41 -6.06
C SER A 172 7.23 -6.03 -4.77
N GLU A 173 7.91 -4.88 -4.75
CA GLU A 173 8.58 -4.36 -3.55
C GLU A 173 7.56 -3.97 -2.49
N ARG A 174 6.51 -3.22 -2.88
CA ARG A 174 5.40 -2.89 -1.99
C ARG A 174 4.73 -4.13 -1.43
N GLN A 175 4.51 -5.13 -2.27
CA GLN A 175 3.92 -6.39 -1.82
C GLN A 175 4.84 -7.13 -0.83
N ALA A 176 6.15 -7.16 -1.07
CA ALA A 176 7.12 -7.77 -0.16
C ALA A 176 7.13 -7.09 1.22
N ILE A 177 6.93 -5.77 1.29
CA ILE A 177 6.76 -5.06 2.57
C ILE A 177 5.41 -5.40 3.21
N LEU A 178 4.32 -5.45 2.43
CA LEU A 178 2.99 -5.80 2.95
C LEU A 178 2.97 -7.21 3.56
N GLU A 179 3.69 -8.16 2.97
CA GLU A 179 3.82 -9.54 3.43
C GLU A 179 4.70 -9.71 4.68
N ALA A 180 5.58 -8.76 4.96
CA ALA A 180 6.39 -8.79 6.17
C ALA A 180 5.55 -8.35 7.38
N VAL A 181 5.22 -9.30 8.26
CA VAL A 181 4.34 -9.04 9.40
C VAL A 181 5.06 -8.25 10.48
N ASP A 182 6.32 -8.55 10.79
CA ASP A 182 7.10 -7.85 11.80
C ASP A 182 7.74 -6.54 11.30
N VAL A 183 7.84 -5.56 12.20
CA VAL A 183 8.29 -4.20 11.89
C VAL A 183 9.75 -4.16 11.47
N GLU A 184 10.63 -4.93 12.14
CA GLU A 184 12.04 -4.93 11.82
C GLU A 184 12.32 -5.46 10.42
N THR A 185 11.67 -6.56 10.04
CA THR A 185 11.78 -7.12 8.68
C THR A 185 11.29 -6.12 7.64
N ARG A 186 10.18 -5.39 7.90
CA ARG A 186 9.71 -4.32 7.01
C ARG A 186 10.75 -3.23 6.83
N LEU A 187 11.27 -2.70 7.93
CA LEU A 187 12.27 -1.63 7.91
C LEU A 187 13.58 -2.07 7.24
N ARG A 188 14.07 -3.29 7.51
CA ARG A 188 15.27 -3.84 6.86
C ARG A 188 15.07 -4.00 5.35
N ARG A 189 13.93 -4.52 4.90
CA ARG A 189 13.60 -4.62 3.47
C ARG A 189 13.49 -3.24 2.81
N LEU A 190 12.84 -2.29 3.49
CA LEU A 190 12.71 -0.92 3.00
C LEU A 190 14.08 -0.25 2.82
N ILE A 191 14.99 -0.41 3.79
CA ILE A 191 16.38 0.05 3.68
C ILE A 191 17.07 -0.56 2.45
N GLN A 192 16.93 -1.86 2.23
CA GLN A 192 17.52 -2.53 1.08
C GLN A 192 16.99 -1.97 -0.26
N PHE A 193 15.67 -1.73 -0.35
CA PHE A 193 15.06 -1.17 -1.54
C PHE A 193 15.52 0.28 -1.79
N LEU A 194 15.56 1.12 -0.76
CA LEU A 194 16.04 2.50 -0.84
C LEU A 194 17.51 2.56 -1.27
N LEU A 195 18.37 1.75 -0.67
CA LEU A 195 19.79 1.67 -1.04
C LEU A 195 19.99 1.23 -2.49
N ARG A 196 19.19 0.27 -2.97
CA ARG A 196 19.23 -0.16 -4.36
C ARG A 196 18.80 0.95 -5.31
N ASP A 197 17.71 1.64 -5.02
CA ASP A 197 17.17 2.74 -5.80
C ASP A 197 18.20 3.88 -5.93
N ILE A 198 18.80 4.31 -4.82
CA ILE A 198 19.85 5.33 -4.76
C ILE A 198 21.08 4.91 -5.58
N ARG A 199 21.56 3.66 -5.42
CA ARG A 199 22.72 3.15 -6.17
C ARG A 199 22.45 3.10 -7.67
N THR A 200 21.27 2.68 -8.08
CA THR A 200 20.89 2.61 -9.50
C THR A 200 20.86 3.99 -10.12
N HIS A 201 20.30 4.98 -9.38
CA HIS A 201 20.24 6.35 -9.86
C HIS A 201 21.65 6.97 -10.04
N ARG A 202 22.53 6.78 -9.04
CA ARG A 202 23.93 7.29 -9.12
C ARG A 202 24.70 6.73 -10.31
N LYS A 203 24.55 5.42 -10.62
CA LYS A 203 25.20 4.78 -11.78
C LYS A 203 24.63 5.23 -13.13
N GLY A 204 23.40 5.69 -13.18
CA GLY A 204 22.78 6.19 -14.42
C GLY A 204 23.09 7.66 -14.70
N THR A 205 23.76 8.35 -13.77
CA THR A 205 24.13 9.77 -13.87
C THR A 205 25.63 9.95 -14.19
N GLU A 206 26.42 8.88 -14.10
CA GLU A 206 27.81 8.79 -14.60
C GLU A 206 27.83 8.38 -16.07
#